data_3cd7f2aaee6e6c8c0c87aa3998b9124d
#
_entry.id   3cd7f2aaee6e6c8c0c87aa3998b9124d
#
_cell.length_a   1.000
_cell.length_b   1.000
_cell.length_c   1.000
_cell.angle_alpha   90.00
_cell.angle_beta   90.00
_cell.angle_gamma   90.00
#
_symmetry.space_group_name_H-M   'P 1'
#
loop_
_entity.id
_entity.type
_entity.pdbx_description
1 polymer ?
#
loop_
_entity_poly.entity_id
_entity_poly.type
_entity_poly.pdbx_seq_one_letter_code
_entity_poly.pdbx_strand_id
1 'polypeptide(L)'
;MKPSEVSNEIRVAVLGEWVPPQLADVLALQRAEEPEIAAALIGGTADDQPAPQPGDGFDLALSTADRQWPGWVCEALWHDTLSIAVAKRSHLLAYREVPCCEVLKQPLIRAQSTAGEPWRVVAQRVLGDALQDREQLVGSFDIALTLVSAGYGIVIAPSARLAGYLNRGIAARPLAGTPTVVMAYLLHPRARLTEPMVRFIQRV
;
A
#
# COMPACT_ATOMS: atom_id res chain seq x y z
N MET A 1 -30.83 11.26 27.55
CA MET A 1 -30.32 10.46 26.41
C MET A 1 -30.11 11.48 25.29
N LYS A 2 -28.87 11.94 25.03
CA LYS A 2 -28.58 12.82 23.88
C LYS A 2 -28.82 12.03 22.61
N PRO A 3 -29.49 12.59 21.59
CA PRO A 3 -29.54 11.95 20.30
C PRO A 3 -28.10 11.82 19.77
N SER A 4 -27.78 10.63 19.31
CA SER A 4 -26.54 10.35 18.60
C SER A 4 -26.49 11.32 17.41
N GLU A 5 -25.58 12.29 17.41
CA GLU A 5 -25.29 13.08 16.23
C GLU A 5 -24.97 12.09 15.11
N VAL A 6 -25.81 12.07 14.10
CA VAL A 6 -25.53 11.34 12.87
C VAL A 6 -24.28 12.02 12.29
N SER A 7 -23.14 11.41 12.45
CA SER A 7 -21.90 11.92 11.87
C SER A 7 -22.09 11.91 10.34
N ASN A 8 -22.12 13.08 9.74
CA ASN A 8 -22.15 13.22 8.27
C ASN A 8 -20.73 13.00 7.68
N GLU A 9 -19.91 12.24 8.36
CA GLU A 9 -18.54 11.96 7.97
C GLU A 9 -18.21 10.48 8.18
N ILE A 10 -17.56 9.88 7.19
CA ILE A 10 -16.95 8.55 7.27
C ILE A 10 -15.44 8.74 7.37
N ARG A 11 -14.84 8.26 8.43
CA ARG A 11 -13.40 8.36 8.67
C ARG A 11 -12.73 7.05 8.28
N VAL A 12 -11.88 7.10 7.27
CA VAL A 12 -11.14 5.94 6.74
C VAL A 12 -9.66 6.06 7.10
N ALA A 13 -9.19 5.20 7.97
CA ALA A 13 -7.76 5.10 8.27
C ALA A 13 -7.01 4.42 7.12
N VAL A 14 -5.87 4.98 6.72
CA VAL A 14 -4.94 4.31 5.80
C VAL A 14 -3.75 3.84 6.61
N LEU A 15 -3.64 2.53 6.78
CA LEU A 15 -2.60 1.89 7.58
C LEU A 15 -1.41 1.56 6.69
N GLY A 16 -0.37 2.38 6.74
CA GLY A 16 0.81 2.31 5.90
C GLY A 16 1.02 3.57 5.07
N GLU A 17 2.12 3.60 4.34
CA GLU A 17 2.47 4.76 3.50
C GLU A 17 1.92 4.69 2.08
N TRP A 18 1.50 3.51 1.65
CA TRP A 18 0.98 3.33 0.31
C TRP A 18 -0.54 3.33 0.30
N VAL A 19 -1.09 4.25 -0.46
CA VAL A 19 -2.53 4.36 -0.72
C VAL A 19 -2.83 3.66 -2.05
N PRO A 20 -3.70 2.64 -2.08
CA PRO A 20 -4.13 2.03 -3.34
C PRO A 20 -4.79 3.07 -4.25
N PRO A 21 -4.41 3.17 -5.54
CA PRO A 21 -4.94 4.20 -6.43
C PRO A 21 -6.46 4.10 -6.65
N GLN A 22 -7.02 2.89 -6.55
CA GLN A 22 -8.47 2.64 -6.66
C GLN A 22 -9.28 3.41 -5.59
N LEU A 23 -8.68 3.74 -4.46
CA LEU A 23 -9.36 4.52 -3.43
C LEU A 23 -9.83 5.88 -3.95
N ALA A 24 -9.09 6.49 -4.87
CA ALA A 24 -9.48 7.78 -5.45
C ALA A 24 -10.81 7.67 -6.24
N ASP A 25 -11.01 6.58 -6.96
CA ASP A 25 -12.24 6.33 -7.71
C ASP A 25 -13.42 6.09 -6.77
N VAL A 26 -13.21 5.33 -5.70
CA VAL A 26 -14.22 5.10 -4.65
C VAL A 26 -14.64 6.42 -3.99
N LEU A 27 -13.68 7.28 -3.65
CA LEU A 27 -13.95 8.58 -3.04
C LEU A 27 -14.67 9.53 -4.01
N ALA A 28 -14.32 9.48 -5.30
CA ALA A 28 -15.00 10.27 -6.32
C ALA A 28 -16.46 9.83 -6.48
N LEU A 29 -16.71 8.52 -6.47
CA LEU A 29 -18.07 7.95 -6.53
C LEU A 29 -18.86 8.31 -5.26
N GLN A 30 -18.27 8.17 -4.08
CA GLN A 30 -18.87 8.58 -2.81
C GLN A 30 -19.31 10.04 -2.85
N ARG A 31 -18.44 10.94 -3.30
CA ARG A 31 -18.72 12.37 -3.40
C ARG A 31 -19.83 12.69 -4.42
N ALA A 32 -19.90 11.93 -5.50
CA ALA A 32 -20.91 12.12 -6.54
C ALA A 32 -22.30 11.66 -6.10
N GLU A 33 -22.39 10.53 -5.40
CA GLU A 33 -23.65 9.92 -5.01
C GLU A 33 -24.19 10.43 -3.67
N GLU A 34 -23.31 10.79 -2.73
CA GLU A 34 -23.66 11.24 -1.38
C GLU A 34 -22.84 12.48 -0.97
N PRO A 35 -23.06 13.62 -1.65
CA PRO A 35 -22.26 14.84 -1.40
C PRO A 35 -22.40 15.40 0.02
N GLU A 36 -23.48 15.03 0.73
CA GLU A 36 -23.74 15.42 2.12
C GLU A 36 -22.94 14.61 3.15
N ILE A 37 -22.34 13.48 2.74
CA ILE A 37 -21.52 12.64 3.60
C ILE A 37 -20.06 12.80 3.21
N ALA A 38 -19.30 13.47 4.08
CA ALA A 38 -17.85 13.64 3.88
C ALA A 38 -17.11 12.32 4.12
N ALA A 39 -16.06 12.06 3.34
CA ALA A 39 -15.08 11.03 3.64
C ALA A 39 -13.77 11.69 4.07
N ALA A 40 -13.30 11.39 5.27
CA ALA A 40 -12.02 11.86 5.79
C ALA A 40 -10.99 10.73 5.77
N LEU A 41 -9.83 10.98 5.15
CA LEU A 41 -8.70 10.06 5.21
C LEU A 41 -7.80 10.40 6.38
N ILE A 42 -7.50 9.39 7.20
CA ILE A 42 -6.64 9.52 8.37
C ILE A 42 -5.41 8.65 8.15
N GLY A 43 -4.22 9.25 8.19
CA GLY A 43 -2.98 8.50 8.15
C GLY A 43 -2.75 7.77 9.47
N GLY A 44 -2.49 6.47 9.41
CA GLY A 44 -2.15 5.63 10.56
C GLY A 44 -0.78 4.97 10.38
N THR A 45 -0.05 4.77 11.47
CA THR A 45 1.16 3.94 11.47
C THR A 45 0.78 2.46 11.56
N ALA A 46 1.29 1.66 10.62
CA ALA A 46 0.82 0.29 10.40
C ALA A 46 1.17 -0.70 11.53
N ASP A 47 2.26 -0.51 12.26
CA ASP A 47 2.93 -1.65 12.90
C ASP A 47 2.56 -1.92 14.36
N ASP A 48 2.08 -0.94 15.13
CA ASP A 48 1.90 -1.10 16.58
C ASP A 48 0.53 -0.68 17.11
N GLN A 49 -0.47 -0.43 16.25
CA GLN A 49 -1.78 -0.08 16.78
C GLN A 49 -2.53 -1.32 17.25
N PRO A 50 -2.92 -1.37 18.53
CA PRO A 50 -3.88 -2.35 19.01
C PRO A 50 -5.18 -2.23 18.20
N ALA A 51 -5.97 -3.31 18.17
CA ALA A 51 -7.27 -3.26 17.52
C ALA A 51 -8.04 -2.01 17.97
N PRO A 52 -8.53 -1.18 17.04
CA PRO A 52 -9.19 0.05 17.42
C PRO A 52 -10.46 -0.24 18.20
N GLN A 53 -10.67 0.55 19.22
CA GLN A 53 -11.93 0.52 19.97
C GLN A 53 -12.97 1.34 19.20
N PRO A 54 -14.26 1.00 19.30
CA PRO A 54 -15.31 1.84 18.73
C PRO A 54 -15.23 3.26 19.28
N GLY A 55 -14.91 4.23 18.41
CA GLY A 55 -14.69 5.63 18.79
C GLY A 55 -13.24 6.11 18.71
N ASP A 56 -12.27 5.27 18.41
CA ASP A 56 -10.83 5.59 18.32
C ASP A 56 -10.42 6.40 17.09
N GLY A 57 -11.31 7.19 16.57
CA GLY A 57 -10.94 8.18 15.56
C GLY A 57 -11.20 7.78 14.11
N PHE A 58 -11.53 6.52 13.79
CA PHE A 58 -11.93 6.10 12.44
C PHE A 58 -13.02 5.02 12.45
N ASP A 59 -13.72 4.91 11.34
CA ASP A 59 -14.87 4.04 11.16
C ASP A 59 -14.52 2.80 10.32
N LEU A 60 -13.63 2.98 9.36
CA LEU A 60 -13.11 1.95 8.45
C LEU A 60 -11.59 2.06 8.38
N ALA A 61 -10.90 1.00 7.96
CA ALA A 61 -9.47 1.08 7.70
C ALA A 61 -9.09 0.35 6.40
N LEU A 62 -8.09 0.87 5.71
CA LEU A 62 -7.41 0.22 4.59
C LEU A 62 -6.03 -0.22 5.04
N SER A 63 -5.68 -1.46 4.74
CA SER A 63 -4.39 -2.06 5.09
C SER A 63 -3.83 -2.88 3.94
N THR A 64 -2.53 -2.98 3.84
CA THR A 64 -1.85 -3.93 2.96
C THR A 64 -1.51 -5.25 3.68
N ALA A 65 -1.87 -5.39 4.96
CA ALA A 65 -1.75 -6.60 5.75
C ALA A 65 -3.12 -7.20 6.06
N ASP A 66 -3.22 -8.53 6.00
CA ASP A 66 -4.34 -9.27 6.57
C ASP A 66 -4.27 -9.14 8.10
N ARG A 67 -5.13 -8.28 8.65
CA ARG A 67 -5.16 -7.97 10.09
C ARG A 67 -6.37 -8.62 10.73
N GLN A 68 -6.11 -9.46 11.72
CA GLN A 68 -7.14 -10.13 12.50
C GLN A 68 -7.43 -9.34 13.80
N TRP A 69 -8.21 -8.27 13.66
CA TRP A 69 -8.62 -7.49 14.84
C TRP A 69 -9.89 -8.04 15.49
N PRO A 70 -9.92 -8.23 16.82
CA PRO A 70 -11.12 -8.65 17.52
C PRO A 70 -12.30 -7.72 17.25
N GLY A 71 -13.43 -8.29 16.81
CA GLY A 71 -14.64 -7.51 16.50
C GLY A 71 -14.65 -6.80 15.15
N TRP A 72 -13.61 -6.99 14.34
CA TRP A 72 -13.50 -6.47 12.97
C TRP A 72 -13.57 -7.59 11.93
N VAL A 73 -13.96 -7.23 10.73
CA VAL A 73 -13.88 -8.07 9.52
C VAL A 73 -12.76 -7.51 8.65
N CYS A 74 -11.95 -8.38 8.08
CA CYS A 74 -10.90 -8.03 7.14
C CYS A 74 -11.25 -8.66 5.79
N GLU A 75 -11.55 -7.85 4.80
CA GLU A 75 -11.95 -8.28 3.46
C GLU A 75 -10.88 -7.91 2.44
N ALA A 76 -10.51 -8.88 1.60
CA ALA A 76 -9.60 -8.61 0.49
C ALA A 76 -10.31 -7.80 -0.60
N LEU A 77 -9.72 -6.67 -1.00
CA LEU A 77 -10.30 -5.75 -1.97
C LEU A 77 -9.58 -5.79 -3.31
N TRP A 78 -8.39 -5.25 -3.32
CA TRP A 78 -7.60 -5.04 -4.52
C TRP A 78 -6.28 -5.78 -4.43
N HIS A 79 -5.77 -6.14 -5.57
CA HIS A 79 -4.46 -6.75 -5.68
C HIS A 79 -3.56 -5.92 -6.61
N ASP A 80 -2.28 -5.98 -6.34
CA ASP A 80 -1.21 -5.44 -7.17
C ASP A 80 -0.07 -6.45 -7.24
N THR A 81 0.88 -6.24 -8.11
CA THR A 81 2.06 -7.09 -8.26
C THR A 81 3.33 -6.34 -7.90
N LEU A 82 4.34 -7.04 -7.42
CA LEU A 82 5.64 -6.44 -7.19
C LEU A 82 6.37 -6.19 -8.50
N SER A 83 6.92 -5.01 -8.60
CA SER A 83 7.82 -4.56 -9.66
C SER A 83 9.12 -4.02 -9.07
N ILE A 84 10.14 -3.98 -9.90
CA ILE A 84 11.38 -3.29 -9.58
C ILE A 84 11.43 -1.95 -10.31
N ALA A 85 11.86 -0.92 -9.60
CA ALA A 85 12.23 0.36 -10.19
C ALA A 85 13.70 0.33 -10.57
N VAL A 86 14.02 0.72 -11.80
CA VAL A 86 15.37 0.80 -12.35
C VAL A 86 15.58 2.14 -13.05
N ALA A 87 16.82 2.58 -13.17
CA ALA A 87 17.15 3.74 -14.01
C ALA A 87 16.75 3.49 -15.47
N LYS A 88 16.32 4.52 -16.20
CA LYS A 88 15.98 4.42 -17.65
C LYS A 88 17.13 3.92 -18.55
N ARG A 89 18.36 3.94 -18.04
CA ARG A 89 19.56 3.42 -18.73
C ARG A 89 20.00 2.03 -18.22
N SER A 90 19.22 1.39 -17.37
CA SER A 90 19.57 0.09 -16.80
C SER A 90 19.52 -1.02 -17.86
N HIS A 91 20.51 -1.93 -17.83
CA HIS A 91 20.50 -3.14 -18.65
C HIS A 91 19.33 -4.08 -18.31
N LEU A 92 18.75 -3.96 -17.11
CA LEU A 92 17.57 -4.74 -16.69
C LEU A 92 16.32 -4.43 -17.53
N LEU A 93 16.33 -3.32 -18.29
CA LEU A 93 15.23 -2.99 -19.21
C LEU A 93 15.17 -3.93 -20.43
N ALA A 94 16.24 -4.70 -20.70
CA ALA A 94 16.22 -5.76 -21.72
C ALA A 94 15.28 -6.92 -21.36
N TYR A 95 14.97 -7.09 -20.09
CA TYR A 95 14.02 -8.11 -19.63
C TYR A 95 12.59 -7.55 -19.66
N ARG A 96 11.65 -8.37 -20.15
CA ARG A 96 10.22 -8.10 -20.01
C ARG A 96 9.80 -8.23 -18.53
N GLU A 97 10.27 -9.29 -17.88
CA GLU A 97 10.18 -9.56 -16.45
C GLU A 97 11.58 -9.87 -15.95
N VAL A 98 12.00 -9.25 -14.85
CA VAL A 98 13.38 -9.37 -14.38
C VAL A 98 13.54 -10.61 -13.52
N PRO A 99 14.45 -11.54 -13.88
CA PRO A 99 14.73 -12.74 -13.08
C PRO A 99 15.27 -12.38 -11.71
N CYS A 100 14.85 -13.13 -10.66
CA CYS A 100 15.31 -12.92 -9.29
C CYS A 100 16.84 -12.93 -9.17
N CYS A 101 17.54 -13.80 -9.93
CA CYS A 101 19.00 -13.85 -9.93
C CYS A 101 19.64 -12.55 -10.47
N GLU A 102 18.99 -11.82 -11.37
CA GLU A 102 19.48 -10.53 -11.84
C GLU A 102 19.19 -9.40 -10.83
N VAL A 103 18.04 -9.46 -10.16
CA VAL A 103 17.68 -8.55 -9.06
C VAL A 103 18.72 -8.64 -7.93
N LEU A 104 19.08 -9.86 -7.54
CA LEU A 104 20.05 -10.11 -6.46
C LEU A 104 21.50 -9.68 -6.79
N LYS A 105 21.80 -9.38 -8.05
CA LYS A 105 23.10 -8.80 -8.45
C LYS A 105 23.17 -7.29 -8.24
N GLN A 106 22.04 -6.63 -8.04
CA GLN A 106 21.96 -5.19 -7.90
C GLN A 106 22.03 -4.74 -6.44
N PRO A 107 22.57 -3.54 -6.17
CA PRO A 107 22.35 -2.88 -4.88
C PRO A 107 20.85 -2.62 -4.69
N LEU A 108 20.32 -3.02 -3.55
CA LEU A 108 18.92 -2.78 -3.20
C LEU A 108 18.82 -1.53 -2.32
N ILE A 109 17.94 -0.62 -2.67
CA ILE A 109 17.69 0.60 -1.91
C ILE A 109 16.31 0.50 -1.29
N ARG A 110 16.21 0.78 0.01
CA ARG A 110 14.97 0.72 0.78
C ARG A 110 14.75 1.97 1.61
N ALA A 111 13.55 2.51 1.58
CA ALA A 111 13.16 3.55 2.51
C ALA A 111 12.87 2.97 3.91
N GLN A 112 13.31 3.66 4.96
CA GLN A 112 13.01 3.26 6.34
C GLN A 112 11.51 3.25 6.61
N SER A 113 10.80 4.22 6.07
CA SER A 113 9.35 4.34 6.16
C SER A 113 8.58 3.11 5.65
N THR A 114 9.18 2.31 4.75
CA THR A 114 8.57 1.09 4.22
C THR A 114 8.93 -0.17 5.02
N ALA A 115 9.56 -0.04 6.19
CA ALA A 115 10.05 -1.18 6.97
C ALA A 115 8.93 -2.15 7.36
N GLY A 116 7.78 -1.63 7.75
CA GLY A 116 6.60 -2.40 8.16
C GLY A 116 5.64 -2.75 7.03
N GLU A 117 5.95 -2.41 5.78
CA GLU A 117 5.04 -2.69 4.67
C GLU A 117 4.97 -4.19 4.34
N PRO A 118 3.77 -4.80 4.33
CA PRO A 118 3.60 -6.25 4.13
C PRO A 118 4.14 -6.78 2.80
N TRP A 119 4.20 -5.94 1.76
CA TRP A 119 4.78 -6.33 0.48
C TRP A 119 6.27 -6.69 0.58
N ARG A 120 6.97 -6.23 1.63
CA ARG A 120 8.34 -6.68 1.91
C ARG A 120 8.41 -8.18 2.23
N VAL A 121 7.43 -8.69 2.98
CA VAL A 121 7.34 -10.13 3.28
C VAL A 121 7.18 -10.92 1.98
N VAL A 122 6.39 -10.40 1.04
CA VAL A 122 6.22 -11.00 -0.29
C VAL A 122 7.54 -10.96 -1.06
N ALA A 123 8.24 -9.82 -1.08
CA ALA A 123 9.55 -9.70 -1.73
C ALA A 123 10.59 -10.66 -1.11
N GLN A 124 10.62 -10.78 0.21
CA GLN A 124 11.53 -11.67 0.92
C GLN A 124 11.27 -13.14 0.62
N ARG A 125 10.01 -13.56 0.52
CA ARG A 125 9.66 -14.95 0.12
C ARG A 125 10.20 -15.31 -1.26
N VAL A 126 10.22 -14.36 -2.19
CA VAL A 126 10.65 -14.59 -3.58
C VAL A 126 12.17 -14.49 -3.72
N LEU A 127 12.81 -13.58 -3.01
CA LEU A 127 14.23 -13.28 -3.16
C LEU A 127 15.11 -13.93 -2.08
N GLY A 128 14.48 -14.50 -1.03
CA GLY A 128 15.18 -15.16 0.07
C GLY A 128 15.89 -14.21 1.02
N ASP A 129 16.64 -14.76 1.96
CA ASP A 129 17.33 -14.01 3.02
C ASP A 129 18.50 -13.15 2.50
N ALA A 130 18.98 -13.43 1.29
CA ALA A 130 20.01 -12.63 0.62
C ALA A 130 19.60 -11.15 0.40
N LEU A 131 18.31 -10.83 0.61
CA LEU A 131 17.80 -9.48 0.52
C LEU A 131 18.36 -8.57 1.63
N GLN A 132 18.45 -9.08 2.86
CA GLN A 132 18.74 -8.26 4.06
C GLN A 132 20.16 -7.70 4.07
N ASP A 133 21.14 -8.47 3.60
CA ASP A 133 22.55 -8.11 3.66
C ASP A 133 22.98 -7.06 2.61
N ARG A 134 22.09 -6.70 1.68
CA ARG A 134 22.40 -5.84 0.54
C ARG A 134 21.56 -4.57 0.49
N GLU A 135 20.73 -4.32 1.49
CA GLU A 135 19.85 -3.17 1.54
C GLU A 135 20.59 -1.91 2.01
N GLN A 136 20.61 -0.89 1.16
CA GLN A 136 20.94 0.47 1.56
C GLN A 136 19.67 1.16 2.08
N LEU A 137 19.68 1.54 3.37
CA LEU A 137 18.57 2.25 4.00
C LEU A 137 18.65 3.75 3.74
N VAL A 138 17.54 4.36 3.38
CA VAL A 138 17.38 5.80 3.18
C VAL A 138 16.12 6.32 3.88
N GLY A 139 16.07 7.64 4.15
CA GLY A 139 15.00 8.22 4.98
C GLY A 139 13.59 8.17 4.36
N SER A 140 13.46 8.24 3.03
CA SER A 140 12.16 8.26 2.36
C SER A 140 12.16 7.52 1.02
N PHE A 141 10.95 7.20 0.54
CA PHE A 141 10.74 6.56 -0.75
C PHE A 141 11.19 7.45 -1.93
N ASP A 142 10.98 8.77 -1.83
CA ASP A 142 11.45 9.74 -2.83
C ASP A 142 12.98 9.76 -2.95
N ILE A 143 13.70 9.70 -1.82
CA ILE A 143 15.16 9.59 -1.81
C ILE A 143 15.60 8.27 -2.46
N ALA A 144 14.94 7.16 -2.12
CA ALA A 144 15.24 5.86 -2.73
C ALA A 144 15.12 5.91 -4.26
N LEU A 145 14.02 6.44 -4.78
CA LEU A 145 13.79 6.53 -6.22
C LEU A 145 14.70 7.55 -6.92
N THR A 146 15.14 8.59 -6.22
CA THR A 146 16.16 9.52 -6.73
C THR A 146 17.49 8.79 -6.94
N LEU A 147 17.92 7.97 -5.99
CA LEU A 147 19.12 7.14 -6.13
C LEU A 147 18.98 6.11 -7.26
N VAL A 148 17.80 5.48 -7.39
CA VAL A 148 17.50 4.59 -8.54
C VAL A 148 17.63 5.32 -9.85
N SER A 149 17.05 6.50 -9.98
CA SER A 149 17.13 7.32 -11.20
C SER A 149 18.60 7.66 -11.56
N ALA A 150 19.42 7.90 -10.53
CA ALA A 150 20.85 8.15 -10.69
C ALA A 150 21.67 6.88 -11.01
N GLY A 151 21.07 5.67 -10.85
CA GLY A 151 21.71 4.39 -11.18
C GLY A 151 22.48 3.75 -10.03
N TYR A 152 22.21 4.15 -8.79
CA TYR A 152 22.89 3.59 -7.60
C TYR A 152 22.34 2.23 -7.18
N GLY A 153 21.20 1.80 -7.71
CA GLY A 153 20.60 0.51 -7.38
C GLY A 153 19.17 0.41 -7.88
N ILE A 154 18.41 -0.46 -7.25
CA ILE A 154 17.01 -0.72 -7.57
C ILE A 154 16.14 -0.60 -6.30
N VAL A 155 14.84 -0.39 -6.51
CA VAL A 155 13.80 -0.46 -5.46
C VAL A 155 12.78 -1.51 -5.86
N ILE A 156 12.29 -2.28 -4.88
CA ILE A 156 11.16 -3.19 -5.05
C ILE A 156 9.95 -2.57 -4.37
N ALA A 157 8.83 -2.50 -5.08
CA ALA A 157 7.59 -1.96 -4.55
C ALA A 157 6.38 -2.44 -5.39
N PRO A 158 5.14 -2.26 -4.91
CA PRO A 158 3.94 -2.46 -5.71
C PRO A 158 3.98 -1.66 -7.00
N SER A 159 3.52 -2.26 -8.10
CA SER A 159 3.55 -1.65 -9.45
C SER A 159 2.82 -0.32 -9.49
N ALA A 160 1.65 -0.24 -8.86
CA ALA A 160 0.85 0.97 -8.78
C ALA A 160 1.56 2.10 -8.00
N ARG A 161 2.33 1.76 -6.95
CA ARG A 161 3.16 2.74 -6.23
C ARG A 161 4.24 3.33 -7.14
N LEU A 162 4.90 2.50 -7.94
CA LEU A 162 5.94 2.93 -8.87
C LEU A 162 5.39 3.75 -10.03
N ALA A 163 4.14 3.50 -10.45
CA ALA A 163 3.51 4.20 -11.57
C ALA A 163 3.53 5.73 -11.40
N GLY A 164 3.33 6.23 -10.19
CA GLY A 164 3.39 7.65 -9.86
C GLY A 164 4.78 8.31 -10.06
N TYR A 165 5.82 7.51 -10.25
CA TYR A 165 7.21 7.99 -10.34
C TYR A 165 7.88 7.78 -11.71
N LEU A 166 7.21 7.17 -12.67
CA LEU A 166 7.78 6.82 -13.96
C LEU A 166 8.34 8.04 -14.73
N ASN A 167 7.78 9.21 -14.48
CA ASN A 167 8.25 10.47 -15.11
C ASN A 167 9.54 11.02 -14.48
N ARG A 168 10.02 10.45 -13.37
CA ARG A 168 11.19 10.93 -12.61
C ARG A 168 12.51 10.22 -12.98
N GLY A 169 12.65 9.74 -14.20
CA GLY A 169 13.90 9.12 -14.65
C GLY A 169 14.04 7.62 -14.36
N ILE A 170 13.00 7.00 -13.82
CA ILE A 170 12.92 5.56 -13.57
C ILE A 170 12.02 4.86 -14.59
N ALA A 171 12.19 3.56 -14.70
CA ALA A 171 11.25 2.63 -15.34
C ALA A 171 10.94 1.49 -14.37
N ALA A 172 9.74 0.93 -14.48
CA ALA A 172 9.32 -0.24 -13.71
C ALA A 172 9.37 -1.50 -14.60
N ARG A 173 9.71 -2.63 -14.01
CA ARG A 173 9.64 -3.96 -14.62
C ARG A 173 9.08 -4.96 -13.62
N PRO A 174 8.17 -5.83 -14.02
CA PRO A 174 7.70 -6.91 -13.18
C PRO A 174 8.85 -7.81 -12.71
N LEU A 175 8.72 -8.35 -11.51
CA LEU A 175 9.59 -9.37 -11.00
C LEU A 175 9.18 -10.73 -11.60
N ALA A 176 10.11 -11.45 -12.21
CA ALA A 176 9.84 -12.75 -12.82
C ALA A 176 9.62 -13.82 -11.73
N GLY A 177 8.74 -14.76 -12.01
CA GLY A 177 8.47 -15.91 -11.15
C GLY A 177 7.01 -16.02 -10.76
N THR A 178 6.75 -16.68 -9.63
CA THR A 178 5.39 -16.84 -9.08
C THR A 178 4.76 -15.46 -8.85
N PRO A 179 3.47 -15.28 -9.14
CA PRO A 179 2.81 -13.98 -8.96
C PRO A 179 3.07 -13.42 -7.57
N THR A 180 3.78 -12.32 -7.53
CA THR A 180 4.12 -11.60 -6.30
C THR A 180 2.97 -10.66 -5.98
N VAL A 181 1.83 -11.23 -5.60
CA VAL A 181 0.61 -10.48 -5.35
C VAL A 181 0.68 -9.80 -4.00
N VAL A 182 0.43 -8.51 -4.00
CA VAL A 182 0.21 -7.68 -2.80
C VAL A 182 -1.26 -7.36 -2.73
N MET A 183 -1.89 -7.70 -1.61
CA MET A 183 -3.31 -7.44 -1.39
C MET A 183 -3.52 -6.14 -0.61
N ALA A 184 -4.57 -5.41 -0.95
CA ALA A 184 -5.14 -4.39 -0.10
C ALA A 184 -6.43 -4.92 0.52
N TYR A 185 -6.64 -4.63 1.78
CA TYR A 185 -7.76 -5.10 2.59
C TYR A 185 -8.56 -3.93 3.12
N LEU A 186 -9.87 -4.10 3.19
CA LEU A 186 -10.77 -3.26 3.96
C LEU A 186 -11.00 -3.91 5.32
N LEU A 187 -10.84 -3.14 6.38
CA LEU A 187 -11.24 -3.53 7.72
C LEU A 187 -12.45 -2.69 8.15
N HIS A 188 -13.46 -3.35 8.65
CA HIS A 188 -14.65 -2.71 9.19
C HIS A 188 -15.16 -3.42 10.44
N PRO A 189 -15.86 -2.73 11.35
CA PRO A 189 -16.46 -3.36 12.52
C PRO A 189 -17.46 -4.44 12.09
N ARG A 190 -17.45 -5.59 12.79
CA ARG A 190 -18.45 -6.67 12.56
C ARG A 190 -19.87 -6.24 12.96
N ALA A 191 -19.98 -5.36 13.93
CA ALA A 191 -21.22 -4.82 14.42
C ALA A 191 -21.18 -3.28 14.38
N ARG A 192 -22.36 -2.64 14.41
CA ARG A 192 -22.51 -1.17 14.43
C ARG A 192 -22.12 -0.45 13.13
N LEU A 193 -22.30 -1.10 12.00
CA LEU A 193 -22.23 -0.41 10.72
C LEU A 193 -23.41 0.56 10.60
N THR A 194 -23.12 1.82 10.29
CA THR A 194 -24.12 2.82 9.92
C THR A 194 -24.50 2.64 8.44
N GLU A 195 -25.64 3.14 8.03
CA GLU A 195 -26.04 3.08 6.61
C GLU A 195 -24.99 3.71 5.66
N PRO A 196 -24.40 4.89 5.96
CA PRO A 196 -23.33 5.43 5.13
C PRO A 196 -22.12 4.50 5.04
N MET A 197 -21.70 3.86 6.13
CA MET A 197 -20.59 2.89 6.10
C MET A 197 -20.93 1.69 5.22
N VAL A 198 -22.12 1.14 5.31
CA VAL A 198 -22.55 0.02 4.46
C VAL A 198 -22.49 0.39 2.99
N ARG A 199 -23.03 1.58 2.62
CA ARG A 199 -22.96 2.05 1.23
C ARG A 199 -21.53 2.30 0.76
N PHE A 200 -20.68 2.85 1.63
CA PHE A 200 -19.26 3.02 1.30
C PHE A 200 -18.56 1.67 1.06
N ILE A 201 -18.79 0.68 1.92
CA ILE A 201 -18.25 -0.68 1.77
C ILE A 201 -18.71 -1.33 0.45
N GLN A 202 -19.95 -1.09 0.01
CA GLN A 202 -20.48 -1.62 -1.24
C GLN A 202 -19.88 -0.98 -2.51
N ARG A 203 -19.26 0.21 -2.38
CA ARG A 203 -18.57 0.91 -3.48
C ARG A 203 -17.13 0.46 -3.66
N VAL A 204 -16.57 -0.14 -2.64
CA VAL A 204 -15.18 -0.58 -2.62
C VAL A 204 -15.02 -1.95 -3.25
#